data_61e432edefad59122cf212f8693d302f
#
_entry.id   61e432edefad59122cf212f8693d302f
#
_cell.length_a   1.000
_cell.length_b   1.000
_cell.length_c   1.000
_cell.angle_alpha   90.00
_cell.angle_beta   90.00
_cell.angle_gamma   90.00
#
_symmetry.space_group_name_H-M   'P 1'
#
loop_
_entity.id
_entity.type
_entity.pdbx_description
1 polymer ?
#
loop_
_entity_poly.entity_id
_entity_poly.type
_entity_poly.pdbx_seq_one_letter_code
_entity_poly.pdbx_strand_id
1 'polypeptide(L)'
;MKRIIEICANSAQSCVEAEAGGATRVELCAGIPEGGTTPSYGEIKTAKALTSKIDINVIIRPRGGDFLYTEAEVQSMLLDIELCKELKVHGVVFGCLTKDGDIDVPLMRRLIEAAKPLSVTCHRAFDVCRDPFTALEQLIELGCDRILTSGQQSDAVKGIPLIAELVKRADGRIIIMPGCGVRENNIGEIEAEKGAKEFHTSARSIVYSKMEYRNENVPMGSSIVSSEFETVQTDREKVKAYI
;
A
#
# COMPACT_ATOMS: atom_id res chain seq x y z
N MET A 1 15.32 -17.03 -5.35
CA MET A 1 14.11 -16.60 -6.09
C MET A 1 14.25 -15.11 -6.37
N LYS A 2 13.74 -14.63 -7.50
CA LYS A 2 13.75 -13.18 -7.78
C LYS A 2 12.80 -12.48 -6.81
N ARG A 3 13.26 -11.35 -6.20
CA ARG A 3 12.41 -10.53 -5.31
C ARG A 3 11.25 -9.91 -6.09
N ILE A 4 10.12 -9.70 -5.43
CA ILE A 4 8.97 -8.99 -5.97
C ILE A 4 8.95 -7.59 -5.37
N ILE A 5 8.87 -6.59 -6.23
CA ILE A 5 8.79 -5.19 -5.82
C ILE A 5 7.38 -4.67 -6.12
N GLU A 6 6.70 -4.24 -5.07
CA GLU A 6 5.45 -3.51 -5.16
C GLU A 6 5.71 -2.02 -5.04
N ILE A 7 5.25 -1.25 -6.01
CA ILE A 7 5.40 0.21 -6.04
C ILE A 7 4.13 0.88 -5.53
N CYS A 8 4.28 1.73 -4.49
CA CYS A 8 3.21 2.62 -4.05
C CYS A 8 2.99 3.73 -5.09
N ALA A 9 2.04 3.53 -5.98
CA ALA A 9 1.70 4.43 -7.07
C ALA A 9 0.59 5.41 -6.62
N ASN A 10 0.76 6.69 -6.91
CA ASN A 10 -0.18 7.74 -6.53
C ASN A 10 -1.05 8.27 -7.68
N SER A 11 -0.96 7.62 -8.84
CA SER A 11 -1.72 7.96 -10.03
C SER A 11 -1.65 6.85 -11.09
N ALA A 12 -2.55 6.88 -12.06
CA ALA A 12 -2.51 6.01 -13.24
C ALA A 12 -1.19 6.16 -14.01
N GLN A 13 -0.67 7.40 -14.12
CA GLN A 13 0.64 7.64 -14.74
C GLN A 13 1.77 6.97 -13.93
N SER A 14 1.70 6.99 -12.61
CA SER A 14 2.66 6.29 -11.76
C SER A 14 2.63 4.76 -11.97
N CYS A 15 1.45 4.17 -12.25
CA CYS A 15 1.35 2.76 -12.62
C CYS A 15 2.06 2.47 -13.95
N VAL A 16 1.90 3.36 -14.95
CA VAL A 16 2.61 3.26 -16.25
C VAL A 16 4.13 3.32 -16.07
N GLU A 17 4.61 4.26 -15.25
CA GLU A 17 6.05 4.40 -14.99
C GLU A 17 6.60 3.20 -14.20
N ALA A 18 5.82 2.65 -13.26
CA ALA A 18 6.19 1.43 -12.53
C ALA A 18 6.30 0.22 -13.47
N GLU A 19 5.32 0.00 -14.35
CA GLU A 19 5.36 -1.07 -15.36
C GLU A 19 6.55 -0.91 -16.30
N ALA A 20 6.77 0.30 -16.81
CA ALA A 20 7.91 0.62 -17.69
C ALA A 20 9.28 0.46 -17.01
N GLY A 21 9.32 0.61 -15.68
CA GLY A 21 10.49 0.36 -14.84
C GLY A 21 10.74 -1.13 -14.54
N GLY A 22 9.78 -2.00 -14.87
CA GLY A 22 9.89 -3.45 -14.69
C GLY A 22 9.25 -3.98 -13.40
N ALA A 23 8.53 -3.14 -12.63
CA ALA A 23 7.75 -3.63 -11.51
C ALA A 23 6.61 -4.55 -12.01
N THR A 24 6.30 -5.57 -11.24
CA THR A 24 5.23 -6.51 -11.54
C THR A 24 3.95 -6.23 -10.78
N ARG A 25 4.01 -5.37 -9.75
CA ARG A 25 2.86 -5.01 -8.92
C ARG A 25 2.94 -3.55 -8.46
N VAL A 26 1.78 -2.92 -8.35
CA VAL A 26 1.60 -1.62 -7.70
C VAL A 26 0.52 -1.69 -6.65
N GLU A 27 0.65 -0.86 -5.61
CA GLU A 27 -0.45 -0.43 -4.76
C GLU A 27 -0.89 0.96 -5.23
N LEU A 28 -2.08 1.07 -5.83
CA LEU A 28 -2.63 2.34 -6.29
C LEU A 28 -3.35 3.04 -5.14
N CYS A 29 -2.88 4.25 -4.82
CA CYS A 29 -3.35 5.08 -3.71
C CYS A 29 -3.70 6.49 -4.20
N ALA A 30 -4.64 7.15 -3.52
CA ALA A 30 -4.76 8.60 -3.47
C ALA A 30 -4.26 9.10 -2.11
N GLY A 31 -4.34 10.40 -1.81
CA GLY A 31 -4.12 10.96 -0.47
C GLY A 31 -2.81 10.56 0.19
N ILE A 32 -1.71 10.57 -0.54
CA ILE A 32 -0.40 10.12 -0.03
C ILE A 32 0.05 10.87 1.23
N PRO A 33 -0.18 12.21 1.36
CA PRO A 33 0.16 12.92 2.60
C PRO A 33 -0.59 12.38 3.83
N GLU A 34 -1.75 11.76 3.63
CA GLU A 34 -2.57 11.13 4.68
C GLU A 34 -2.19 9.65 4.93
N GLY A 35 -1.16 9.16 4.25
CA GLY A 35 -0.74 7.76 4.32
C GLY A 35 -1.43 6.83 3.32
N GLY A 36 -2.11 7.38 2.33
CA GLY A 36 -2.85 6.64 1.31
C GLY A 36 -4.33 6.49 1.64
N THR A 37 -5.19 6.82 0.67
CA THR A 37 -6.65 6.66 0.71
C THR A 37 -7.12 6.00 -0.58
N THR A 38 -8.39 5.56 -0.64
CA THR A 38 -8.98 4.95 -1.83
C THR A 38 -8.90 5.91 -3.02
N PRO A 39 -8.34 5.50 -4.17
CA PRO A 39 -8.35 6.30 -5.39
C PRO A 39 -9.75 6.34 -6.01
N SER A 40 -10.01 7.36 -6.84
CA SER A 40 -11.30 7.47 -7.52
C SER A 40 -11.51 6.34 -8.55
N TYR A 41 -12.77 6.09 -8.88
CA TYR A 41 -13.14 5.19 -10.00
C TYR A 41 -12.39 5.50 -11.29
N GLY A 42 -12.33 6.80 -11.65
CA GLY A 42 -11.65 7.24 -12.86
C GLY A 42 -10.17 6.89 -12.86
N GLU A 43 -9.52 7.07 -11.71
CA GLU A 43 -8.10 6.75 -11.54
C GLU A 43 -7.83 5.25 -11.68
N ILE A 44 -8.62 4.41 -11.01
CA ILE A 44 -8.47 2.94 -11.09
C ILE A 44 -8.70 2.45 -12.52
N LYS A 45 -9.78 2.92 -13.15
CA LYS A 45 -10.14 2.54 -14.54
C LYS A 45 -9.09 2.97 -15.55
N THR A 46 -8.54 4.18 -15.38
CA THR A 46 -7.48 4.70 -16.24
C THR A 46 -6.19 3.90 -16.07
N ALA A 47 -5.78 3.60 -14.83
CA ALA A 47 -4.62 2.75 -14.57
C ALA A 47 -4.76 1.39 -15.24
N LYS A 48 -5.92 0.74 -15.11
CA LYS A 48 -6.22 -0.55 -15.78
C LYS A 48 -6.19 -0.46 -17.30
N ALA A 49 -6.60 0.66 -17.89
CA ALA A 49 -6.61 0.85 -19.34
C ALA A 49 -5.21 1.12 -19.92
N LEU A 50 -4.34 1.78 -19.14
CA LEU A 50 -3.01 2.20 -19.57
C LEU A 50 -1.91 1.16 -19.30
N THR A 51 -2.18 0.17 -18.46
CA THR A 51 -1.23 -0.90 -18.13
C THR A 51 -1.72 -2.25 -18.62
N SER A 52 -0.80 -3.18 -18.84
CA SER A 52 -1.13 -4.49 -19.44
C SER A 52 -0.53 -5.70 -18.74
N LYS A 53 0.55 -5.51 -17.98
CA LYS A 53 1.33 -6.59 -17.38
C LYS A 53 1.47 -6.47 -15.87
N ILE A 54 1.23 -5.26 -15.32
CA ILE A 54 1.41 -5.00 -13.91
C ILE A 54 0.14 -5.35 -13.13
N ASP A 55 0.28 -6.06 -12.04
CA ASP A 55 -0.80 -6.31 -11.10
C ASP A 55 -1.14 -5.03 -10.33
N ILE A 56 -2.41 -4.64 -10.31
CA ILE A 56 -2.87 -3.46 -9.57
C ILE A 56 -3.59 -3.94 -8.32
N ASN A 57 -3.03 -3.64 -7.16
CA ASN A 57 -3.71 -3.67 -5.88
C ASN A 57 -4.22 -2.26 -5.57
N VAL A 58 -5.44 -2.14 -5.04
CA VAL A 58 -6.06 -0.85 -4.72
C VAL A 58 -6.23 -0.72 -3.22
N ILE A 59 -5.73 0.38 -2.65
CA ILE A 59 -5.99 0.65 -1.24
C ILE A 59 -7.46 0.99 -1.01
N ILE A 60 -8.06 0.34 -0.02
CA ILE A 60 -9.43 0.59 0.44
C ILE A 60 -9.34 1.21 1.83
N ARG A 61 -9.27 2.53 1.86
CA ARG A 61 -9.15 3.33 3.07
C ARG A 61 -9.87 4.65 2.88
N PRO A 62 -11.04 4.84 3.50
CA PRO A 62 -11.95 5.96 3.20
C PRO A 62 -11.39 7.32 3.66
N ARG A 63 -10.46 7.34 4.60
CA ARG A 63 -9.84 8.55 5.16
C ARG A 63 -8.46 8.29 5.75
N GLY A 64 -7.71 9.34 6.00
CA GLY A 64 -6.52 9.33 6.86
C GLY A 64 -6.84 9.07 8.34
N GLY A 65 -5.85 9.17 9.20
CA GLY A 65 -5.96 8.92 10.63
C GLY A 65 -5.93 7.43 11.00
N ASP A 66 -6.69 7.04 12.03
CA ASP A 66 -6.72 5.70 12.57
C ASP A 66 -7.42 4.66 11.68
N PHE A 67 -7.59 3.44 12.19
CA PHE A 67 -8.17 2.30 11.48
C PHE A 67 -9.42 1.74 12.20
N LEU A 68 -10.04 2.56 13.05
CA LEU A 68 -11.34 2.28 13.67
C LEU A 68 -12.43 2.98 12.85
N TYR A 69 -13.24 2.22 12.14
CA TYR A 69 -14.19 2.75 11.17
C TYR A 69 -15.61 2.78 11.67
N THR A 70 -16.37 3.81 11.29
CA THR A 70 -17.82 3.90 11.44
C THR A 70 -18.53 3.02 10.43
N GLU A 71 -19.80 2.69 10.67
CA GLU A 71 -20.58 1.90 9.69
C GLU A 71 -20.70 2.59 8.33
N ALA A 72 -20.77 3.93 8.27
CA ALA A 72 -20.79 4.66 7.00
C ALA A 72 -19.47 4.50 6.23
N GLU A 73 -18.33 4.52 6.91
CA GLU A 73 -17.02 4.26 6.30
C GLU A 73 -16.90 2.81 5.82
N VAL A 74 -17.41 1.86 6.61
CA VAL A 74 -17.46 0.43 6.22
C VAL A 74 -18.32 0.23 4.98
N GLN A 75 -19.47 0.89 4.86
CA GLN A 75 -20.29 0.82 3.65
C GLN A 75 -19.55 1.37 2.42
N SER A 76 -18.82 2.47 2.57
CA SER A 76 -17.96 3.01 1.49
C SER A 76 -16.89 2.00 1.09
N MET A 77 -16.21 1.38 2.06
CA MET A 77 -15.19 0.35 1.79
C MET A 77 -15.76 -0.85 1.02
N LEU A 78 -16.97 -1.32 1.37
CA LEU A 78 -17.62 -2.42 0.67
C LEU A 78 -17.95 -2.07 -0.80
N LEU A 79 -18.47 -0.87 -1.06
CA LEU A 79 -18.74 -0.38 -2.41
C LEU A 79 -17.45 -0.23 -3.23
N ASP A 80 -16.39 0.28 -2.63
CA ASP A 80 -15.08 0.38 -3.27
C ASP A 80 -14.50 -1.01 -3.62
N ILE A 81 -14.68 -2.01 -2.74
CA ILE A 81 -14.29 -3.40 -3.02
C ILE A 81 -15.10 -3.97 -4.18
N GLU A 82 -16.42 -3.78 -4.21
CA GLU A 82 -17.28 -4.23 -5.31
C GLU A 82 -16.84 -3.63 -6.64
N LEU A 83 -16.56 -2.31 -6.65
CA LEU A 83 -16.03 -1.60 -7.80
C LEU A 83 -14.68 -2.19 -8.27
N CYS A 84 -13.78 -2.49 -7.36
CA CYS A 84 -12.50 -3.12 -7.67
C CYS A 84 -12.69 -4.50 -8.34
N LYS A 85 -13.68 -5.28 -7.91
CA LYS A 85 -14.02 -6.56 -8.54
C LYS A 85 -14.56 -6.36 -9.96
N GLU A 86 -15.47 -5.40 -10.17
CA GLU A 86 -16.01 -5.07 -11.50
C GLU A 86 -14.89 -4.64 -12.46
N LEU A 87 -13.95 -3.83 -11.99
CA LEU A 87 -12.78 -3.39 -12.77
C LEU A 87 -11.70 -4.47 -12.93
N LYS A 88 -11.87 -5.63 -12.28
CA LYS A 88 -10.96 -6.76 -12.34
C LYS A 88 -9.52 -6.35 -11.99
N VAL A 89 -9.35 -5.61 -10.90
CA VAL A 89 -8.04 -5.36 -10.32
C VAL A 89 -7.47 -6.67 -9.74
N HIS A 90 -6.17 -6.73 -9.47
CA HIS A 90 -5.55 -7.94 -8.95
C HIS A 90 -5.89 -8.17 -7.47
N GLY A 91 -5.87 -7.11 -6.67
CA GLY A 91 -6.10 -7.21 -5.24
C GLY A 91 -6.58 -5.91 -4.62
N VAL A 92 -6.88 -5.99 -3.33
CA VAL A 92 -7.27 -4.87 -2.49
C VAL A 92 -6.43 -4.85 -1.22
N VAL A 93 -6.22 -3.66 -0.65
CA VAL A 93 -5.36 -3.45 0.50
C VAL A 93 -6.13 -2.69 1.56
N PHE A 94 -6.35 -3.29 2.73
CA PHE A 94 -7.07 -2.68 3.85
C PHE A 94 -6.63 -3.26 5.19
N GLY A 95 -7.09 -2.68 6.29
CA GLY A 95 -6.88 -3.19 7.65
C GLY A 95 -7.74 -2.41 8.61
N CYS A 96 -8.36 -3.12 9.56
CA CYS A 96 -9.29 -2.56 10.52
C CYS A 96 -8.87 -2.96 11.93
N LEU A 97 -8.92 -2.01 12.84
CA LEU A 97 -8.61 -2.22 14.25
C LEU A 97 -9.81 -1.91 15.13
N THR A 98 -9.88 -2.58 16.26
CA THR A 98 -10.78 -2.22 17.36
C THR A 98 -10.28 -0.99 18.11
N LYS A 99 -11.12 -0.39 18.96
CA LYS A 99 -10.72 0.70 19.86
C LYS A 99 -9.54 0.33 20.79
N ASP A 100 -9.33 -0.96 21.04
CA ASP A 100 -8.27 -1.47 21.91
C ASP A 100 -6.98 -1.80 21.15
N GLY A 101 -6.96 -1.55 19.82
CA GLY A 101 -5.80 -1.78 18.95
C GLY A 101 -5.63 -3.23 18.50
N ASP A 102 -6.61 -4.08 18.67
CA ASP A 102 -6.60 -5.44 18.12
C ASP A 102 -7.14 -5.45 16.69
N ILE A 103 -6.82 -6.48 15.91
CA ILE A 103 -7.47 -6.69 14.61
C ILE A 103 -9.00 -6.83 14.83
N ASP A 104 -9.79 -6.04 14.12
CA ASP A 104 -11.24 -6.19 14.10
C ASP A 104 -11.61 -7.42 13.24
N VAL A 105 -11.52 -8.59 13.84
CA VAL A 105 -11.74 -9.87 13.16
C VAL A 105 -13.11 -9.96 12.50
N PRO A 106 -14.23 -9.55 13.14
CA PRO A 106 -15.53 -9.53 12.48
C PRO A 106 -15.58 -8.66 11.23
N LEU A 107 -15.07 -7.42 11.31
CA LEU A 107 -15.05 -6.50 10.19
C LEU A 107 -14.10 -6.96 9.09
N MET A 108 -12.88 -7.38 9.44
CA MET A 108 -11.91 -7.92 8.47
C MET A 108 -12.50 -9.12 7.72
N ARG A 109 -13.18 -10.04 8.40
CA ARG A 109 -13.86 -11.17 7.76
C ARG A 109 -14.91 -10.71 6.75
N ARG A 110 -15.76 -9.73 7.11
CA ARG A 110 -16.78 -9.15 6.23
C ARG A 110 -16.16 -8.57 4.96
N LEU A 111 -15.07 -7.80 5.08
CA LEU A 111 -14.39 -7.18 3.94
C LEU A 111 -13.66 -8.22 3.07
N ILE A 112 -12.99 -9.21 3.68
CA ILE A 112 -12.29 -10.29 2.96
C ILE A 112 -13.30 -11.12 2.15
N GLU A 113 -14.44 -11.48 2.72
CA GLU A 113 -15.49 -12.21 1.98
C GLU A 113 -16.03 -11.39 0.81
N ALA A 114 -16.25 -10.08 1.00
CA ALA A 114 -16.65 -9.19 -0.08
C ALA A 114 -15.59 -9.09 -1.19
N ALA A 115 -14.31 -9.12 -0.82
CA ALA A 115 -13.19 -8.99 -1.76
C ALA A 115 -13.00 -10.23 -2.67
N LYS A 116 -13.45 -11.40 -2.27
CA LYS A 116 -13.25 -12.62 -3.07
C LYS A 116 -13.73 -12.46 -4.51
N PRO A 117 -12.97 -12.88 -5.54
CA PRO A 117 -11.71 -13.67 -5.46
C PRO A 117 -10.42 -12.82 -5.50
N LEU A 118 -10.46 -11.52 -5.23
CA LEU A 118 -9.28 -10.65 -5.26
C LEU A 118 -8.30 -11.03 -4.15
N SER A 119 -6.99 -10.81 -4.40
CA SER A 119 -5.96 -10.91 -3.36
C SER A 119 -6.16 -9.83 -2.29
N VAL A 120 -5.92 -10.17 -1.02
CA VAL A 120 -6.09 -9.25 0.11
C VAL A 120 -4.76 -9.05 0.84
N THR A 121 -4.35 -7.79 0.96
CA THR A 121 -3.21 -7.37 1.77
C THR A 121 -3.71 -6.58 2.99
N CYS A 122 -3.28 -6.97 4.19
CA CYS A 122 -3.41 -6.12 5.36
C CYS A 122 -2.33 -5.06 5.32
N HIS A 123 -2.72 -3.77 5.28
CA HIS A 123 -1.79 -2.65 5.25
C HIS A 123 -1.22 -2.31 6.64
N ARG A 124 -0.57 -1.16 6.77
CA ARG A 124 0.13 -0.71 7.98
C ARG A 124 -0.78 -0.43 9.21
N ALA A 125 -2.07 -0.74 9.18
CA ALA A 125 -2.86 -0.92 10.40
C ALA A 125 -2.21 -1.97 11.32
N PHE A 126 -1.55 -2.98 10.73
CA PHE A 126 -0.74 -3.95 11.45
C PHE A 126 0.39 -3.30 12.28
N ASP A 127 0.99 -2.22 11.80
CA ASP A 127 2.09 -1.55 12.50
C ASP A 127 1.66 -0.81 13.78
N VAL A 128 0.37 -0.55 13.93
CA VAL A 128 -0.19 0.10 15.12
C VAL A 128 -1.11 -0.82 15.92
N CYS A 129 -1.15 -2.11 15.60
CA CYS A 129 -1.86 -3.08 16.45
C CYS A 129 -1.11 -3.32 17.77
N ARG A 130 -1.87 -3.74 18.79
CA ARG A 130 -1.34 -3.93 20.15
C ARG A 130 -0.36 -5.11 20.24
N ASP A 131 -0.71 -6.24 19.63
CA ASP A 131 0.10 -7.46 19.63
C ASP A 131 0.27 -8.00 18.21
N PRO A 132 1.48 -7.86 17.62
CA PRO A 132 1.74 -8.30 16.25
C PRO A 132 1.67 -9.81 16.07
N PHE A 133 1.89 -10.60 17.10
CA PHE A 133 1.86 -12.05 16.97
C PHE A 133 0.45 -12.60 16.97
N THR A 134 -0.41 -12.09 17.84
CA THR A 134 -1.85 -12.39 17.81
C THR A 134 -2.47 -11.89 16.49
N ALA A 135 -2.12 -10.69 16.04
CA ALA A 135 -2.58 -10.14 14.77
C ALA A 135 -2.15 -11.00 13.55
N LEU A 136 -0.91 -11.51 13.56
CA LEU A 136 -0.40 -12.41 12.53
C LEU A 136 -1.27 -13.67 12.39
N GLU A 137 -1.53 -14.38 13.50
CA GLU A 137 -2.34 -15.60 13.46
C GLU A 137 -3.79 -15.29 13.04
N GLN A 138 -4.39 -14.21 13.53
CA GLN A 138 -5.73 -13.79 13.13
C GLN A 138 -5.82 -13.51 11.62
N LEU A 139 -4.84 -12.83 11.03
CA LEU A 139 -4.81 -12.52 9.61
C LEU A 139 -4.60 -13.78 8.74
N ILE A 140 -3.81 -14.74 9.23
CA ILE A 140 -3.66 -16.05 8.59
C ILE A 140 -4.99 -16.82 8.60
N GLU A 141 -5.66 -16.91 9.75
CA GLU A 141 -6.96 -17.58 9.89
C GLU A 141 -8.07 -16.92 9.04
N LEU A 142 -7.99 -15.60 8.85
CA LEU A 142 -8.91 -14.85 7.99
C LEU A 142 -8.65 -15.07 6.50
N GLY A 143 -7.48 -15.59 6.13
CA GLY A 143 -7.11 -15.86 4.75
C GLY A 143 -6.58 -14.63 4.02
N CYS A 144 -5.94 -13.69 4.71
CA CYS A 144 -5.15 -12.65 4.06
C CYS A 144 -3.95 -13.27 3.34
N ASP A 145 -3.64 -12.77 2.15
CA ASP A 145 -2.46 -13.24 1.38
C ASP A 145 -1.17 -12.61 1.89
N ARG A 146 -1.26 -11.38 2.46
CA ARG A 146 -0.09 -10.54 2.69
C ARG A 146 -0.28 -9.58 3.86
N ILE A 147 0.82 -9.27 4.56
CA ILE A 147 0.90 -8.19 5.55
C ILE A 147 1.99 -7.22 5.10
N LEU A 148 1.63 -5.96 4.88
CA LEU A 148 2.55 -4.85 4.70
C LEU A 148 2.91 -4.27 6.06
N THR A 149 4.20 -4.26 6.42
CA THR A 149 4.65 -3.83 7.73
C THR A 149 6.02 -3.16 7.71
N SER A 150 6.23 -2.21 8.61
CA SER A 150 7.55 -1.67 8.96
C SER A 150 8.12 -2.32 10.23
N GLY A 151 7.53 -3.44 10.70
CA GLY A 151 7.91 -4.06 11.96
C GLY A 151 7.56 -3.22 13.18
N GLN A 152 6.41 -2.52 13.14
CA GLN A 152 5.94 -1.60 14.20
C GLN A 152 6.95 -0.50 14.54
N GLN A 153 7.78 -0.11 13.59
CA GLN A 153 8.79 0.94 13.72
C GLN A 153 8.54 2.08 12.73
N SER A 154 9.29 3.18 12.90
CA SER A 154 9.21 4.32 11.98
C SER A 154 9.59 3.98 10.54
N ASP A 155 10.38 2.93 10.36
CA ASP A 155 10.83 2.41 9.06
C ASP A 155 11.21 0.93 9.15
N ALA A 156 11.24 0.25 8.00
CA ALA A 156 11.48 -1.18 7.91
C ALA A 156 12.89 -1.60 8.36
N VAL A 157 13.90 -0.73 8.27
CA VAL A 157 15.27 -1.04 8.73
C VAL A 157 15.28 -1.21 10.25
N LYS A 158 14.66 -0.27 10.97
CA LYS A 158 14.52 -0.39 12.44
C LYS A 158 13.64 -1.56 12.85
N GLY A 159 12.68 -1.93 11.99
CA GLY A 159 11.75 -3.04 12.21
C GLY A 159 12.30 -4.43 11.87
N ILE A 160 13.51 -4.56 11.34
CA ILE A 160 14.12 -5.82 10.93
C ILE A 160 13.96 -6.94 11.99
N PRO A 161 14.21 -6.71 13.29
CA PRO A 161 14.07 -7.79 14.28
C PRO A 161 12.67 -8.38 14.36
N LEU A 162 11.62 -7.54 14.35
CA LEU A 162 10.24 -8.02 14.38
C LEU A 162 9.85 -8.62 13.02
N ILE A 163 10.25 -8.02 11.89
CA ILE A 163 9.98 -8.54 10.54
C ILE A 163 10.54 -9.97 10.41
N ALA A 164 11.77 -10.21 10.85
CA ALA A 164 12.39 -11.53 10.82
C ALA A 164 11.63 -12.57 11.65
N GLU A 165 11.16 -12.18 12.84
CA GLU A 165 10.37 -13.09 13.70
C GLU A 165 8.98 -13.34 13.10
N LEU A 166 8.34 -12.33 12.47
CA LEU A 166 7.08 -12.49 11.76
C LEU A 166 7.23 -13.46 10.57
N VAL A 167 8.27 -13.30 9.75
CA VAL A 167 8.55 -14.23 8.64
C VAL A 167 8.72 -15.67 9.14
N LYS A 168 9.47 -15.84 10.21
CA LYS A 168 9.69 -17.17 10.82
C LYS A 168 8.38 -17.77 11.31
N ARG A 169 7.55 -17.00 12.03
CA ARG A 169 6.25 -17.48 12.55
C ARG A 169 5.22 -17.69 11.46
N ALA A 170 5.23 -16.85 10.44
CA ALA A 170 4.35 -17.02 9.28
C ALA A 170 4.56 -18.38 8.60
N ASP A 171 5.78 -18.89 8.55
CA ASP A 171 6.15 -20.19 7.98
C ASP A 171 5.53 -20.43 6.59
N GLY A 172 5.49 -19.39 5.76
CA GLY A 172 4.90 -19.43 4.42
C GLY A 172 3.37 -19.45 4.36
N ARG A 173 2.66 -19.38 5.50
CA ARG A 173 1.18 -19.32 5.54
C ARG A 173 0.61 -17.97 5.10
N ILE A 174 1.39 -16.92 5.21
CA ILE A 174 1.09 -15.56 4.77
C ILE A 174 2.39 -14.87 4.37
N ILE A 175 2.34 -13.95 3.40
CA ILE A 175 3.50 -13.19 2.96
C ILE A 175 3.72 -12.00 3.88
N ILE A 176 4.92 -11.87 4.45
CA ILE A 176 5.35 -10.68 5.17
C ILE A 176 6.11 -9.80 4.18
N MET A 177 5.58 -8.60 3.92
CA MET A 177 6.10 -7.64 2.95
C MET A 177 6.60 -6.39 3.68
N PRO A 178 7.93 -6.23 3.87
CA PRO A 178 8.49 -5.02 4.44
C PRO A 178 8.17 -3.80 3.59
N GLY A 179 7.78 -2.71 4.25
CA GLY A 179 7.52 -1.42 3.63
C GLY A 179 7.76 -0.26 4.59
N CYS A 180 7.68 0.96 4.09
CA CYS A 180 8.09 2.19 4.76
C CYS A 180 9.62 2.32 4.87
N GLY A 181 10.18 3.24 4.09
CA GLY A 181 11.62 3.50 4.10
C GLY A 181 12.47 2.44 3.38
N VAL A 182 11.87 1.49 2.68
CA VAL A 182 12.60 0.58 1.80
C VAL A 182 13.13 1.35 0.61
N ARG A 183 14.44 1.25 0.37
CA ARG A 183 15.17 1.95 -0.68
C ARG A 183 16.19 1.02 -1.35
N GLU A 184 16.67 1.42 -2.52
CA GLU A 184 17.67 0.67 -3.29
C GLU A 184 18.97 0.38 -2.50
N ASN A 185 19.33 1.28 -1.59
CA ASN A 185 20.56 1.15 -0.79
C ASN A 185 20.40 0.35 0.51
N ASN A 186 19.18 0.02 0.93
CA ASN A 186 18.92 -0.73 2.17
C ASN A 186 18.11 -2.02 1.98
N ILE A 187 17.51 -2.22 0.81
CA ILE A 187 16.69 -3.42 0.55
C ILE A 187 17.48 -4.73 0.73
N GLY A 188 18.78 -4.70 0.39
CA GLY A 188 19.67 -5.85 0.58
C GLY A 188 19.87 -6.22 2.05
N GLU A 189 19.93 -5.23 2.94
CA GLU A 189 20.01 -5.44 4.40
C GLU A 189 18.71 -6.10 4.93
N ILE A 190 17.56 -5.56 4.52
CA ILE A 190 16.24 -6.09 4.94
C ILE A 190 16.05 -7.51 4.41
N GLU A 191 16.51 -7.82 3.18
CA GLU A 191 16.42 -9.14 2.57
C GLU A 191 17.35 -10.18 3.25
N ALA A 192 18.56 -9.76 3.63
CA ALA A 192 19.60 -10.63 4.20
C ALA A 192 19.20 -11.19 5.57
N GLU A 193 18.43 -10.45 6.36
CA GLU A 193 18.05 -10.80 7.72
C GLU A 193 16.92 -11.85 7.81
N LYS A 194 16.56 -12.49 6.71
CA LYS A 194 15.78 -13.73 6.60
C LYS A 194 14.38 -13.64 5.98
N GLY A 195 14.31 -13.89 4.69
CA GLY A 195 13.20 -14.62 4.09
C GLY A 195 12.05 -13.79 3.56
N ALA A 196 12.01 -12.48 3.72
CA ALA A 196 11.09 -11.64 2.97
C ALA A 196 11.43 -11.70 1.48
N LYS A 197 10.42 -11.94 0.66
CA LYS A 197 10.58 -12.08 -0.81
C LYS A 197 9.88 -10.97 -1.58
N GLU A 198 9.00 -10.25 -0.92
CA GLU A 198 8.22 -9.15 -1.45
C GLU A 198 8.52 -7.88 -0.65
N PHE A 199 8.66 -6.75 -1.34
CA PHE A 199 9.04 -5.48 -0.72
C PHE A 199 8.16 -4.36 -1.29
N HIS A 200 7.74 -3.45 -0.42
CA HIS A 200 6.94 -2.30 -0.79
C HIS A 200 7.78 -1.01 -0.73
N THR A 201 7.79 -0.26 -1.82
CA THR A 201 8.52 1.01 -1.94
C THR A 201 7.78 2.00 -2.82
N SER A 202 8.21 3.26 -2.86
CA SER A 202 7.54 4.32 -3.63
C SER A 202 8.26 4.72 -4.91
N ALA A 203 9.57 4.64 -4.98
CA ALA A 203 10.39 5.04 -6.13
C ALA A 203 9.99 6.41 -6.74
N ARG A 204 9.71 7.42 -5.90
CA ARG A 204 9.12 8.71 -6.32
C ARG A 204 10.18 9.76 -6.66
N SER A 205 9.81 10.64 -7.63
CA SER A 205 10.50 11.89 -7.95
C SER A 205 9.52 13.05 -8.00
N ILE A 206 10.03 14.26 -7.83
CA ILE A 206 9.27 15.50 -8.03
C ILE A 206 9.18 15.76 -9.54
N VAL A 207 7.99 16.10 -10.00
CA VAL A 207 7.70 16.55 -11.37
C VAL A 207 7.22 17.99 -11.31
N TYR A 208 7.94 18.88 -11.96
CA TYR A 208 7.60 20.29 -12.00
C TYR A 208 6.45 20.57 -12.98
N SER A 209 5.55 21.47 -12.59
CA SER A 209 4.44 21.91 -13.44
C SER A 209 4.97 22.58 -14.70
N LYS A 210 4.29 22.29 -15.82
CA LYS A 210 4.50 22.99 -17.11
C LYS A 210 3.68 24.28 -17.24
N MET A 211 2.94 24.69 -16.21
CA MET A 211 2.22 25.97 -16.19
C MET A 211 3.22 27.12 -16.18
N GLU A 212 3.07 28.04 -17.12
CA GLU A 212 3.90 29.25 -17.22
C GLU A 212 3.37 30.35 -16.29
N TYR A 213 2.04 30.56 -16.27
CA TYR A 213 1.42 31.51 -15.36
C TYR A 213 1.35 30.95 -13.94
N ARG A 214 1.77 31.77 -12.97
CA ARG A 214 1.76 31.40 -11.54
C ARG A 214 1.18 32.55 -10.72
N ASN A 215 0.17 32.25 -9.89
CA ASN A 215 -0.31 33.17 -8.87
C ASN A 215 0.17 32.69 -7.50
N GLU A 216 1.24 33.28 -7.03
CA GLU A 216 1.87 32.89 -5.76
C GLU A 216 1.12 33.43 -4.52
N ASN A 217 0.09 34.27 -4.73
CA ASN A 217 -0.67 34.88 -3.63
C ASN A 217 -1.83 33.99 -3.14
N VAL A 218 -2.13 32.88 -3.82
CA VAL A 218 -3.29 32.03 -3.51
C VAL A 218 -2.84 30.59 -3.28
N PRO A 219 -2.53 30.21 -2.03
CA PRO A 219 -2.29 28.80 -1.71
C PRO A 219 -3.59 28.02 -1.78
N MET A 220 -3.58 26.87 -2.46
CA MET A 220 -4.75 25.97 -2.61
C MET A 220 -4.78 24.85 -1.58
N GLY A 221 -3.66 24.55 -0.95
CA GLY A 221 -3.54 23.46 0.01
C GLY A 221 -3.24 23.92 1.43
N SER A 222 -3.37 22.99 2.37
CA SER A 222 -2.82 23.17 3.72
C SER A 222 -1.29 23.06 3.67
N SER A 223 -0.61 23.40 4.77
CA SER A 223 0.85 23.38 4.93
C SER A 223 1.56 22.05 4.60
N ILE A 224 0.84 21.05 4.15
CA ILE A 224 1.37 19.72 3.77
C ILE A 224 1.92 19.71 2.32
N VAL A 225 1.47 20.65 1.47
CA VAL A 225 1.94 20.74 0.08
C VAL A 225 3.03 21.79 -0.01
N SER A 226 4.23 21.39 -0.42
CA SER A 226 5.41 22.26 -0.47
C SER A 226 5.34 23.29 -1.60
N SER A 227 4.63 23.00 -2.69
CA SER A 227 4.45 23.87 -3.84
C SER A 227 3.23 23.45 -4.66
N GLU A 228 2.44 24.40 -5.12
CA GLU A 228 1.32 24.20 -6.07
C GLU A 228 1.81 23.82 -7.48
N PHE A 229 3.10 23.99 -7.73
CA PHE A 229 3.72 23.78 -9.05
C PHE A 229 4.64 22.55 -9.07
N GLU A 230 4.46 21.68 -8.10
CA GLU A 230 5.18 20.40 -7.98
C GLU A 230 4.18 19.28 -7.76
N THR A 231 4.41 18.17 -8.46
CA THR A 231 3.70 16.92 -8.21
C THR A 231 4.70 15.81 -7.93
N VAL A 232 4.25 14.78 -7.28
CA VAL A 232 5.08 13.59 -7.01
C VAL A 232 4.59 12.45 -7.88
N GLN A 233 5.50 11.79 -8.57
CA GLN A 233 5.20 10.68 -9.48
C GLN A 233 6.24 9.57 -9.34
N THR A 234 5.86 8.33 -9.61
CA THR A 234 6.81 7.21 -9.73
C THR A 234 7.80 7.48 -10.86
N ASP A 235 9.07 7.23 -10.60
CA ASP A 235 10.18 7.40 -11.53
C ASP A 235 10.66 6.02 -11.99
N ARG A 236 10.55 5.74 -13.30
CA ARG A 236 10.92 4.44 -13.87
C ARG A 236 12.38 4.06 -13.67
N GLU A 237 13.29 5.04 -13.67
CA GLU A 237 14.71 4.75 -13.48
C GLU A 237 14.99 4.35 -12.01
N LYS A 238 14.30 4.98 -11.07
CA LYS A 238 14.34 4.52 -9.68
C LYS A 238 13.72 3.14 -9.51
N VAL A 239 12.61 2.83 -10.22
CA VAL A 239 12.01 1.47 -10.19
C VAL A 239 13.03 0.43 -10.66
N LYS A 240 13.75 0.67 -11.77
CA LYS A 240 14.80 -0.22 -12.28
C LYS A 240 15.89 -0.54 -11.26
N ALA A 241 16.20 0.40 -10.36
CA ALA A 241 17.23 0.20 -9.35
C ALA A 241 16.86 -0.85 -8.28
N TYR A 242 15.57 -1.24 -8.20
CA TYR A 242 15.08 -2.29 -7.29
C TYR A 242 14.98 -3.67 -7.95
N ILE A 243 14.92 -3.74 -9.29
CA ILE A 243 14.66 -4.96 -10.06
C ILE A 243 15.98 -5.69 -10.39
#